data_616749afb9891cecf5f0036d02405d90
#
_entry.id   616749afb9891cecf5f0036d02405d90
#
_cell.length_a   1.000
_cell.length_b   1.000
_cell.length_c   1.000
_cell.angle_alpha   90.00
_cell.angle_beta   90.00
_cell.angle_gamma   90.00
#
_symmetry.space_group_name_H-M   'P 1'
#
loop_
_entity.id
_entity.type
_entity.pdbx_description
1 polymer ?
#
loop_
_entity_poly.entity_id
_entity_poly.type
_entity_poly.pdbx_seq_one_letter_code
_entity_poly.pdbx_strand_id
1 'polypeptide(L)'
;LYFSLSGNVNFQDIRFACAEAWEHKNRMSNVYQIWDFQKVDKFDMEHLEAVMGARMDNVAFGEIGNLTKIAIVSNRIDIIGKYLVYKGCLDNDIVMADVFNSVSDAREWISKASSKSSKTA
;
A
#
# COMPACT_ATOMS: atom_id res chain seq x y z
N LEU A 1 3.93 -0.13 -9.44
CA LEU A 1 3.75 1.30 -9.22
C LEU A 1 4.58 1.81 -8.04
N TYR A 2 5.16 2.95 -8.20
CA TYR A 2 5.94 3.60 -7.16
C TYR A 2 5.39 4.99 -6.89
N PHE A 3 5.01 5.24 -5.64
CA PHE A 3 4.51 6.55 -5.19
C PHE A 3 5.48 7.14 -4.19
N SER A 4 6.00 8.33 -4.47
CA SER A 4 6.83 9.07 -3.53
C SER A 4 6.04 10.26 -3.01
N LEU A 5 5.83 10.30 -1.70
CA LEU A 5 5.10 11.36 -1.03
C LEU A 5 6.07 12.24 -0.25
N SER A 6 5.85 13.55 -0.23
CA SER A 6 6.74 14.48 0.44
C SER A 6 5.98 15.62 1.10
N GLY A 7 6.65 16.29 2.05
CA GLY A 7 6.08 17.44 2.75
C GLY A 7 4.96 17.06 3.69
N ASN A 8 3.91 17.85 3.73
CA ASN A 8 2.73 17.61 4.56
C ASN A 8 1.74 16.74 3.80
N VAL A 9 1.46 15.57 4.32
CA VAL A 9 0.59 14.58 3.66
C VAL A 9 -0.63 14.30 4.53
N ASN A 10 -1.80 14.34 3.93
CA ASN A 10 -3.06 14.00 4.58
C ASN A 10 -3.77 12.89 3.80
N PHE A 11 -4.93 12.46 4.31
CA PHE A 11 -5.71 11.39 3.70
C PHE A 11 -6.11 11.73 2.26
N GLN A 12 -6.44 12.99 1.98
CA GLN A 12 -6.84 13.43 0.65
C GLN A 12 -5.72 13.23 -0.38
N ASP A 13 -4.48 13.52 0.00
CA ASP A 13 -3.32 13.31 -0.87
C ASP A 13 -3.16 11.84 -1.23
N ILE A 14 -3.35 10.95 -0.26
CA ILE A 14 -3.29 9.51 -0.48
C ILE A 14 -4.43 9.07 -1.40
N ARG A 15 -5.62 9.65 -1.24
CA ARG A 15 -6.76 9.33 -2.08
C ARG A 15 -6.51 9.68 -3.55
N PHE A 16 -5.88 10.81 -3.83
CA PHE A 16 -5.52 11.18 -5.20
C PHE A 16 -4.55 10.18 -5.81
N ALA A 17 -3.55 9.76 -5.05
CA ALA A 17 -2.61 8.75 -5.53
C ALA A 17 -3.30 7.38 -5.73
N CYS A 18 -4.23 7.03 -4.85
CA CYS A 18 -5.02 5.81 -5.01
C CYS A 18 -5.87 5.82 -6.29
N ALA A 19 -6.37 6.97 -6.70
CA ALA A 19 -7.13 7.09 -7.95
C ALA A 19 -6.29 6.71 -9.15
N GLU A 20 -5.01 7.11 -9.17
CA GLU A 20 -4.09 6.70 -10.22
C GLU A 20 -3.88 5.18 -10.21
N ALA A 21 -3.67 4.61 -9.03
CA ALA A 21 -3.51 3.17 -8.88
C ALA A 21 -4.77 2.43 -9.35
N TRP A 22 -5.94 2.99 -9.06
CA TRP A 22 -7.21 2.43 -9.51
C TRP A 22 -7.30 2.34 -11.03
N GLU A 23 -6.94 3.42 -11.74
CA GLU A 23 -6.93 3.42 -13.19
C GLU A 23 -5.92 2.40 -13.73
N HIS A 24 -4.76 2.31 -13.08
CA HIS A 24 -3.72 1.37 -13.49
C HIS A 24 -4.17 -0.09 -13.35
N LYS A 25 -4.91 -0.41 -12.29
CA LYS A 25 -5.39 -1.78 -12.06
C LYS A 25 -6.30 -2.26 -13.17
N ASN A 26 -7.05 -1.39 -13.82
CA ASN A 26 -7.94 -1.75 -14.91
C ASN A 26 -7.18 -2.21 -16.16
N ARG A 27 -5.89 -1.93 -16.24
CA ARG A 27 -5.04 -2.33 -17.37
C ARG A 27 -4.22 -3.57 -17.08
N MET A 28 -4.12 -3.96 -15.80
CA MET A 28 -3.24 -5.04 -15.36
C MET A 28 -4.00 -5.97 -14.44
N SER A 29 -3.74 -7.27 -14.58
CA SER A 29 -4.34 -8.27 -13.70
C SER A 29 -3.77 -8.26 -12.29
N ASN A 30 -2.51 -7.81 -12.14
CA ASN A 30 -1.86 -7.67 -10.83
C ASN A 30 -1.25 -6.28 -10.71
N VAL A 31 -1.49 -5.61 -9.58
CA VAL A 31 -0.90 -4.32 -9.31
C VAL A 31 -0.08 -4.41 -8.03
N TYR A 32 1.22 -4.23 -8.14
CA TYR A 32 2.12 -4.14 -7.01
C TYR A 32 2.50 -2.69 -6.80
N GLN A 33 2.45 -2.22 -5.54
CA GLN A 33 2.63 -0.83 -5.21
C GLN A 33 3.70 -0.65 -4.13
N ILE A 34 4.52 0.38 -4.29
CA ILE A 34 5.44 0.84 -3.25
C ILE A 34 5.07 2.27 -2.92
N TRP A 35 4.78 2.53 -1.66
CA TRP A 35 4.43 3.85 -1.14
C TRP A 35 5.57 4.34 -0.26
N ASP A 36 6.34 5.28 -0.78
CA ASP A 36 7.52 5.80 -0.11
C ASP A 36 7.18 7.08 0.65
N PHE A 37 7.20 6.99 1.98
CA PHE A 37 6.91 8.10 2.88
C PHE A 37 8.18 8.70 3.48
N GLN A 38 9.37 8.36 2.97
CA GLN A 38 10.63 8.81 3.57
C GLN A 38 10.82 10.33 3.53
N LYS A 39 10.17 11.03 2.60
CA LYS A 39 10.27 12.48 2.46
C LYS A 39 9.09 13.23 3.08
N VAL A 40 8.23 12.55 3.81
CA VAL A 40 7.09 13.16 4.48
C VAL A 40 7.59 13.88 5.73
N ASP A 41 7.22 15.15 5.88
CA ASP A 41 7.54 15.98 7.04
C ASP A 41 6.46 15.89 8.10
N LYS A 42 5.21 15.99 7.68
CA LYS A 42 4.05 15.90 8.57
C LYS A 42 3.03 14.95 7.97
N PHE A 43 2.56 14.01 8.77
CA PHE A 43 1.57 13.05 8.37
C PHE A 43 0.29 13.26 9.19
N ASP A 44 -0.76 13.70 8.51
CA ASP A 44 -2.02 14.05 9.15
C ASP A 44 -3.13 13.10 8.68
N MET A 45 -3.26 11.98 9.38
CA MET A 45 -4.28 10.98 9.11
C MET A 45 -4.91 10.52 10.42
N GLU A 46 -6.22 10.49 10.47
CA GLU A 46 -6.96 10.01 11.62
C GLU A 46 -7.14 8.49 11.56
N HIS A 47 -7.38 7.89 12.72
CA HIS A 47 -7.61 6.45 12.83
C HIS A 47 -8.70 5.96 11.88
N LEU A 48 -9.84 6.66 11.88
CA LEU A 48 -10.96 6.28 11.02
C LEU A 48 -10.62 6.38 9.54
N GLU A 49 -9.78 7.33 9.16
CA GLU A 49 -9.34 7.46 7.77
C GLU A 49 -8.49 6.26 7.33
N ALA A 50 -7.65 5.74 8.21
CA ALA A 50 -6.88 4.53 7.92
C ALA A 50 -7.81 3.32 7.73
N VAL A 51 -8.85 3.19 8.55
CA VAL A 51 -9.86 2.14 8.43
C VAL A 51 -10.60 2.26 7.09
N MET A 52 -11.03 3.47 6.76
CA MET A 52 -11.74 3.74 5.50
C MET A 52 -10.88 3.39 4.29
N GLY A 53 -9.60 3.77 4.32
CA GLY A 53 -8.68 3.46 3.24
C GLY A 53 -8.55 1.96 2.99
N ALA A 54 -8.46 1.17 4.05
CA ALA A 54 -8.38 -0.29 3.94
C ALA A 54 -9.65 -0.88 3.32
N ARG A 55 -10.81 -0.43 3.77
CA ARG A 55 -12.08 -0.90 3.24
C ARG A 55 -12.25 -0.57 1.76
N MET A 56 -11.83 0.62 1.37
CA MET A 56 -11.89 1.04 -0.03
C MET A 56 -10.96 0.19 -0.90
N ASP A 57 -9.78 -0.13 -0.41
CA ASP A 57 -8.84 -0.98 -1.13
C ASP A 57 -9.37 -2.41 -1.26
N ASN A 58 -9.99 -2.94 -0.21
CA ASN A 58 -10.61 -4.26 -0.27
C ASN A 58 -11.67 -4.33 -1.37
N VAL A 59 -12.51 -3.31 -1.49
CA VAL A 59 -13.53 -3.24 -2.54
C VAL A 59 -12.89 -3.07 -3.91
N ALA A 60 -11.97 -2.10 -4.03
CA ALA A 60 -11.35 -1.78 -5.30
C ALA A 60 -10.58 -2.96 -5.89
N PHE A 61 -9.71 -3.57 -5.10
CA PHE A 61 -8.87 -4.66 -5.58
C PHE A 61 -9.59 -6.00 -5.59
N GLY A 62 -10.63 -6.15 -4.79
CA GLY A 62 -11.46 -7.36 -4.80
C GLY A 62 -12.13 -7.60 -6.14
N GLU A 63 -12.43 -6.55 -6.88
CA GLU A 63 -13.05 -6.64 -8.20
C GLU A 63 -12.12 -7.24 -9.24
N ILE A 64 -10.80 -7.16 -9.03
CA ILE A 64 -9.81 -7.71 -9.97
C ILE A 64 -9.75 -9.24 -9.85
N GLY A 65 -9.96 -9.75 -8.64
CA GLY A 65 -9.86 -11.19 -8.36
C GLY A 65 -8.45 -11.71 -8.21
N ASN A 66 -7.44 -10.84 -8.25
CA ASN A 66 -6.03 -11.19 -8.05
C ASN A 66 -5.47 -10.48 -6.83
N LEU A 67 -4.52 -11.14 -6.17
CA LEU A 67 -3.87 -10.57 -5.00
C LEU A 67 -3.02 -9.36 -5.38
N THR A 68 -3.24 -8.26 -4.67
CA THR A 68 -2.45 -7.04 -4.78
C THR A 68 -1.45 -6.98 -3.61
N LYS A 69 -0.26 -6.47 -3.86
CA LYS A 69 0.74 -6.28 -2.81
C LYS A 69 1.10 -4.82 -2.67
N ILE A 70 1.06 -4.33 -1.44
CA ILE A 70 1.36 -2.94 -1.12
C ILE A 70 2.48 -2.89 -0.10
N ALA A 71 3.59 -2.27 -0.47
CA ALA A 71 4.73 -2.06 0.41
C ALA A 71 4.75 -0.60 0.87
N ILE A 72 4.85 -0.40 2.18
CA ILE A 72 4.98 0.93 2.78
C ILE A 72 6.42 1.11 3.21
N VAL A 73 7.04 2.23 2.85
CA VAL A 73 8.42 2.54 3.25
C VAL A 73 8.39 3.74 4.19
N SER A 74 8.72 3.49 5.46
CA SER A 74 8.77 4.53 6.49
C SER A 74 9.51 4.06 7.73
N ASN A 75 10.20 5.00 8.39
CA ASN A 75 10.81 4.80 9.72
C ASN A 75 10.09 5.59 10.80
N ARG A 76 9.02 6.31 10.44
CA ARG A 76 8.30 7.18 11.40
C ARG A 76 7.25 6.38 12.14
N ILE A 77 7.23 6.53 13.46
CA ILE A 77 6.30 5.82 14.34
C ILE A 77 4.85 6.20 14.03
N ASP A 78 4.58 7.48 13.75
CA ASP A 78 3.23 7.96 13.46
C ASP A 78 2.67 7.33 12.18
N ILE A 79 3.49 7.21 11.16
CA ILE A 79 3.09 6.59 9.89
C ILE A 79 2.92 5.08 10.08
N ILE A 80 3.86 4.43 10.74
CA ILE A 80 3.79 2.99 11.00
C ILE A 80 2.55 2.65 11.83
N GLY A 81 2.22 3.49 12.83
CA GLY A 81 1.03 3.29 13.65
C GLY A 81 -0.25 3.29 12.82
N LYS A 82 -0.40 4.25 11.91
CA LYS A 82 -1.57 4.30 11.03
C LYS A 82 -1.57 3.16 10.01
N TYR A 83 -0.39 2.79 9.54
CA TYR A 83 -0.26 1.63 8.67
C TYR A 83 -0.77 0.35 9.35
N LEU A 84 -0.45 0.15 10.63
CA LEU A 84 -0.91 -1.04 11.35
C LEU A 84 -2.43 -1.09 11.48
N VAL A 85 -3.08 0.05 11.66
CA VAL A 85 -4.54 0.15 11.65
C VAL A 85 -5.08 -0.26 10.27
N TYR A 86 -4.51 0.30 9.23
CA TYR A 86 -4.86 -0.02 7.85
C TYR A 86 -4.70 -1.51 7.57
N LYS A 87 -3.55 -2.08 7.90
CA LYS A 87 -3.27 -3.50 7.69
C LYS A 87 -4.27 -4.40 8.41
N GLY A 88 -4.63 -4.04 9.64
CA GLY A 88 -5.59 -4.81 10.43
C GLY A 88 -6.99 -4.88 9.83
N CYS A 89 -7.31 -3.97 8.92
CA CYS A 89 -8.62 -3.92 8.25
C CYS A 89 -8.59 -4.46 6.82
N LEU A 90 -7.42 -4.89 6.34
CA LEU A 90 -7.31 -5.48 5.00
C LEU A 90 -7.75 -6.93 5.00
N ASP A 91 -8.35 -7.34 3.88
CA ASP A 91 -8.57 -8.75 3.57
C ASP A 91 -7.29 -9.28 2.93
N ASN A 92 -6.59 -10.16 3.63
CA ASN A 92 -5.29 -10.68 3.17
C ASN A 92 -5.38 -11.55 1.91
N ASP A 93 -6.58 -12.02 1.57
CA ASP A 93 -6.79 -12.75 0.32
C ASP A 93 -6.89 -11.79 -0.88
N ILE A 94 -7.11 -10.52 -0.61
CA ILE A 94 -7.25 -9.48 -1.64
C ILE A 94 -6.00 -8.61 -1.70
N VAL A 95 -5.56 -8.11 -0.53
CA VAL A 95 -4.43 -7.18 -0.43
C VAL A 95 -3.48 -7.64 0.67
N MET A 96 -2.23 -7.88 0.31
CA MET A 96 -1.16 -8.07 1.28
C MET A 96 -0.38 -6.77 1.42
N ALA A 97 -0.10 -6.38 2.65
CA ALA A 97 0.68 -5.17 2.92
C ALA A 97 1.78 -5.47 3.93
N ASP A 98 2.91 -4.78 3.78
CA ASP A 98 3.99 -4.83 4.75
C ASP A 98 4.76 -3.51 4.76
N VAL A 99 5.54 -3.27 5.82
CA VAL A 99 6.28 -2.04 6.01
C VAL A 99 7.78 -2.31 6.01
N PHE A 100 8.54 -1.41 5.40
CA PHE A 100 9.98 -1.56 5.19
C PHE A 100 10.72 -0.27 5.53
N ASN A 101 12.01 -0.40 5.83
CA ASN A 101 12.88 0.73 6.14
C ASN A 101 13.43 1.40 4.87
N SER A 102 13.40 0.71 3.75
CA SER A 102 13.97 1.22 2.50
C SER A 102 13.18 0.73 1.30
N VAL A 103 13.28 1.46 0.20
CA VAL A 103 12.69 1.07 -1.08
C VAL A 103 13.32 -0.22 -1.59
N SER A 104 14.61 -0.41 -1.37
CA SER A 104 15.31 -1.61 -1.76
C SER A 104 14.71 -2.86 -1.11
N ASP A 105 14.44 -2.81 0.20
CA ASP A 105 13.82 -3.91 0.92
C ASP A 105 12.40 -4.18 0.44
N ALA A 106 11.66 -3.12 0.17
CA ALA A 106 10.30 -3.22 -0.37
C ALA A 106 10.28 -3.93 -1.72
N ARG A 107 11.18 -3.54 -2.60
CA ARG A 107 11.30 -4.17 -3.93
C ARG A 107 11.67 -5.63 -3.85
N GLU A 108 12.58 -5.97 -2.93
CA GLU A 108 12.98 -7.35 -2.71
C GLU A 108 11.79 -8.19 -2.23
N TRP A 109 11.02 -7.67 -1.30
CA TRP A 109 9.83 -8.37 -0.80
C TRP A 109 8.81 -8.64 -1.92
N ILE A 110 8.53 -7.65 -2.76
CA ILE A 110 7.61 -7.81 -3.88
C ILE A 110 8.12 -8.88 -4.83
N SER A 111 9.40 -8.85 -5.16
CA SER A 111 10.03 -9.80 -6.06
C SER A 111 10.01 -11.23 -5.49
N LYS A 112 10.35 -11.39 -4.22
CA LYS A 112 10.34 -12.70 -3.55
C LYS A 112 8.94 -13.27 -3.45
N ALA A 113 7.95 -12.43 -3.17
CA ALA A 113 6.57 -12.86 -3.07
C ALA A 113 6.09 -13.46 -4.40
N SER A 114 6.41 -12.83 -5.54
CA SER A 114 6.12 -13.37 -6.85
C SER A 114 6.84 -14.68 -7.10
N SER A 115 8.14 -14.71 -6.82
CA SER A 115 8.98 -15.89 -6.98
C SER A 115 8.51 -17.04 -6.12
N LYS A 116 8.13 -16.75 -4.88
CA LYS A 116 7.64 -17.74 -3.93
C LYS A 116 6.34 -18.37 -4.40
N SER A 117 5.43 -17.58 -4.96
CA SER A 117 4.19 -18.09 -5.53
C SER A 117 4.46 -19.09 -6.66
N SER A 118 5.43 -18.81 -7.50
CA SER A 118 5.83 -19.70 -8.57
C SER A 118 6.35 -21.03 -8.06
N LYS A 119 7.10 -21.02 -6.96
CA LYS A 119 7.67 -22.23 -6.38
C LYS A 119 6.66 -23.14 -5.73
N THR A 120 5.59 -22.59 -5.23
CA THR A 120 4.55 -23.38 -4.55
C THR A 120 3.54 -23.95 -5.51
N ALA A 121 3.53 -23.45 -6.72
CA ALA A 121 2.70 -24.01 -7.75
C ALA A 121 3.33 -25.27 -8.34
#